data_7e7bd6b6725646a78421b47e6808280a
#
_entry.id   7e7bd6b6725646a78421b47e6808280a
#
_cell.length_a   1.000
_cell.length_b   1.000
_cell.length_c   1.000
_cell.angle_alpha   90.00
_cell.angle_beta   90.00
_cell.angle_gamma   90.00
#
_symmetry.space_group_name_H-M   'P 1'
#
loop_
_entity.id
_entity.type
_entity.pdbx_description
1 polymer ?
#
loop_
_entity_poly.entity_id
_entity_poly.type
_entity_poly.pdbx_seq_one_letter_code
_entity_poly.pdbx_strand_id
1 'polypeptide(L)'
;MTFDWQENDIKMAQFMYDKMAPIAKAMNPKLIAGSPKNANSHFDTTSYQTTHMNGGAVMGEDPKTSAVNRYLQSWDVHNVFSIGASAFPQGLGYNPTGTVAALAYWSARAIREQYLKNPGPLVQA
;
A
#
# COMPACT_ATOMS: atom_id res chain seq x y z
N MET A 1 7.16 1.79 -15.35
CA MET A 1 6.81 2.38 -14.04
C MET A 1 7.89 3.38 -13.68
N THR A 2 7.55 4.60 -13.32
CA THR A 2 8.51 5.62 -12.88
C THR A 2 8.48 5.68 -11.36
N PHE A 3 9.43 4.98 -10.73
CA PHE A 3 9.56 4.92 -9.27
C PHE A 3 11.02 4.67 -8.90
N ASP A 4 11.50 5.32 -7.87
CA ASP A 4 12.79 5.03 -7.25
C ASP A 4 12.76 5.38 -5.76
N TRP A 5 13.76 4.87 -5.01
CA TRP A 5 13.90 5.14 -3.59
C TRP A 5 14.20 6.62 -3.34
N GLN A 6 13.45 7.21 -2.42
CA GLN A 6 13.71 8.56 -1.97
C GLN A 6 14.76 8.56 -0.83
N GLU A 7 15.38 9.69 -0.60
CA GLU A 7 16.40 9.84 0.46
C GLU A 7 15.90 9.35 1.84
N ASN A 8 14.63 9.64 2.15
CA ASN A 8 14.04 9.21 3.42
C ASN A 8 13.83 7.70 3.51
N ASP A 9 13.51 7.04 2.39
CA ASP A 9 13.36 5.57 2.33
C ASP A 9 14.70 4.90 2.62
N ILE A 10 15.78 5.44 2.05
CA ILE A 10 17.15 4.94 2.25
C ILE A 10 17.58 5.14 3.72
N LYS A 11 17.34 6.32 4.30
CA LYS A 11 17.65 6.61 5.71
C LYS A 11 16.90 5.68 6.65
N MET A 12 15.61 5.45 6.38
CA MET A 12 14.78 4.55 7.17
C MET A 12 15.26 3.09 7.06
N ALA A 13 15.57 2.63 5.85
CA ALA A 13 16.12 1.28 5.64
C ALA A 13 17.44 1.07 6.37
N GLN A 14 18.36 2.05 6.32
CA GLN A 14 19.61 1.99 7.04
C GLN A 14 19.41 1.99 8.56
N PHE A 15 18.55 2.87 9.07
CA PHE A 15 18.22 2.90 10.50
C PHE A 15 17.69 1.55 10.99
N MET A 16 16.75 0.94 10.24
CA MET A 16 16.19 -0.35 10.58
C MET A 16 17.27 -1.45 10.55
N TYR A 17 18.13 -1.46 9.54
CA TYR A 17 19.23 -2.40 9.45
C TYR A 17 20.16 -2.30 10.68
N ASP A 18 20.55 -1.09 11.08
CA ASP A 18 21.44 -0.84 12.21
C ASP A 18 20.81 -1.30 13.55
N LYS A 19 19.48 -1.25 13.66
CA LYS A 19 18.76 -1.76 14.84
C LYS A 19 18.61 -3.28 14.84
N MET A 20 18.38 -3.87 13.67
CA MET A 20 18.15 -5.31 13.55
C MET A 20 19.43 -6.14 13.53
N ALA A 21 20.52 -5.63 12.99
CA ALA A 21 21.78 -6.38 12.87
C ALA A 21 22.37 -6.83 14.23
N PRO A 22 22.37 -6.02 15.31
CA PRO A 22 22.80 -6.48 16.64
C PRO A 22 21.90 -7.57 17.21
N ILE A 23 20.59 -7.49 17.00
CA ILE A 23 19.63 -8.52 17.45
C ILE A 23 19.92 -9.83 16.75
N ALA A 24 20.06 -9.80 15.41
CA ALA A 24 20.42 -10.98 14.64
C ALA A 24 21.73 -11.61 15.10
N LYS A 25 22.75 -10.79 15.38
CA LYS A 25 24.04 -11.27 15.94
C LYS A 25 23.88 -11.92 17.32
N ALA A 26 23.05 -11.35 18.19
CA ALA A 26 22.81 -11.89 19.53
C ALA A 26 22.12 -13.26 19.51
N MET A 27 21.35 -13.56 18.44
CA MET A 27 20.73 -14.88 18.21
C MET A 27 21.73 -15.96 17.79
N ASN A 28 22.98 -15.59 17.49
CA ASN A 28 24.07 -16.48 17.09
C ASN A 28 23.69 -17.49 15.96
N PRO A 29 23.09 -17.04 14.84
CA PRO A 29 22.72 -17.94 13.75
C PRO A 29 23.95 -18.38 12.94
N LYS A 30 23.83 -19.47 12.18
CA LYS A 30 24.90 -19.94 11.28
C LYS A 30 25.23 -18.97 10.15
N LEU A 31 24.24 -18.17 9.73
CA LEU A 31 24.38 -17.19 8.66
C LEU A 31 23.51 -15.98 8.98
N ILE A 32 24.05 -14.79 8.77
CA ILE A 32 23.30 -13.52 8.75
C ILE A 32 23.46 -12.95 7.35
N ALA A 33 22.34 -12.77 6.67
CA ALA A 33 22.29 -12.07 5.40
C ALA A 33 21.49 -10.76 5.59
N GLY A 34 22.00 -9.65 5.09
CA GLY A 34 21.35 -8.36 5.11
C GLY A 34 21.75 -7.57 3.87
N SER A 35 20.82 -6.79 3.35
CA SER A 35 21.02 -5.94 2.18
C SER A 35 20.58 -4.50 2.51
N PRO A 36 21.40 -3.74 3.26
CA PRO A 36 21.07 -2.35 3.55
C PRO A 36 21.06 -1.53 2.26
N LYS A 37 20.13 -0.58 2.18
CA LYS A 37 20.11 0.39 1.10
C LYS A 37 21.08 1.53 1.40
N ASN A 38 21.65 2.12 0.35
CA ASN A 38 22.56 3.26 0.42
C ASN A 38 22.20 4.28 -0.67
N ALA A 39 22.89 5.40 -0.73
CA ALA A 39 22.61 6.49 -1.67
C ALA A 39 22.65 6.09 -3.16
N ASN A 40 23.29 4.97 -3.49
CA ASN A 40 23.35 4.44 -4.85
C ASN A 40 22.36 3.28 -5.08
N SER A 41 21.49 3.00 -4.14
CA SER A 41 20.47 1.96 -4.29
C SER A 41 19.32 2.49 -5.13
N HIS A 42 18.96 1.75 -6.16
CA HIS A 42 17.82 2.02 -7.04
C HIS A 42 16.77 0.92 -6.91
N PHE A 43 15.52 1.28 -7.21
CA PHE A 43 14.44 0.32 -7.28
C PHE A 43 14.58 -0.54 -8.54
N ASP A 44 14.58 -1.84 -8.36
CA ASP A 44 14.68 -2.81 -9.46
C ASP A 44 13.43 -3.70 -9.47
N THR A 45 12.64 -3.60 -10.54
CA THR A 45 11.40 -4.39 -10.71
C THR A 45 11.68 -5.87 -10.97
N THR A 46 12.91 -6.26 -11.34
CA THR A 46 13.30 -7.65 -11.58
C THR A 46 13.69 -8.38 -10.29
N SER A 47 14.00 -7.62 -9.25
CA SER A 47 14.34 -8.14 -7.93
C SER A 47 13.12 -8.13 -7.01
N TYR A 48 12.96 -9.20 -6.22
CA TYR A 48 11.93 -9.23 -5.19
C TYR A 48 12.18 -8.15 -4.14
N GLN A 49 11.25 -7.22 -4.01
CA GLN A 49 11.34 -6.11 -3.06
C GLN A 49 10.43 -6.32 -1.85
N THR A 50 9.15 -6.60 -2.10
CA THR A 50 8.12 -6.77 -1.07
C THR A 50 6.86 -7.41 -1.66
N THR A 51 6.05 -8.03 -0.81
CA THR A 51 4.67 -8.43 -1.13
C THR A 51 3.64 -7.40 -0.67
N HIS A 52 4.06 -6.31 -0.01
CA HIS A 52 3.19 -5.29 0.58
C HIS A 52 3.05 -4.05 -0.30
N MET A 53 3.07 -4.22 -1.61
CA MET A 53 2.84 -3.10 -2.54
C MET A 53 1.43 -2.55 -2.38
N ASN A 54 1.32 -1.22 -2.26
CA ASN A 54 0.07 -0.51 -2.04
C ASN A 54 0.10 0.88 -2.70
N GLY A 55 -1.02 1.60 -2.67
CA GLY A 55 -1.08 3.01 -3.06
C GLY A 55 -1.22 3.29 -4.55
N GLY A 56 -1.43 2.28 -5.41
CA GLY A 56 -1.57 2.48 -6.87
C GLY A 56 -2.89 3.14 -7.31
N ALA A 57 -3.93 3.12 -6.44
CA ALA A 57 -5.24 3.74 -6.68
C ALA A 57 -5.79 4.26 -5.34
N VAL A 58 -5.08 5.23 -4.75
CA VAL A 58 -5.33 5.70 -3.39
C VAL A 58 -6.77 6.19 -3.19
N MET A 59 -7.34 5.83 -2.03
CA MET A 59 -8.63 6.36 -1.60
C MET A 59 -8.48 7.75 -0.97
N GLY A 60 -9.52 8.56 -1.08
CA GLY A 60 -9.57 9.88 -0.46
C GLY A 60 -10.95 10.51 -0.54
N GLU A 61 -11.04 11.74 -0.06
CA GLU A 61 -12.27 12.52 -0.06
C GLU A 61 -12.34 13.51 -1.23
N ASP A 62 -11.20 13.81 -1.86
CA ASP A 62 -11.08 14.74 -2.97
C ASP A 62 -10.67 14.01 -4.25
N PRO A 63 -11.49 14.04 -5.33
CA PRO A 63 -11.18 13.43 -6.62
C PRO A 63 -9.92 13.99 -7.29
N LYS A 64 -9.45 15.19 -6.90
CA LYS A 64 -8.21 15.78 -7.43
C LYS A 64 -6.95 15.12 -6.86
N THR A 65 -7.05 14.46 -5.71
CA THR A 65 -5.91 13.88 -4.99
C THR A 65 -6.04 12.38 -4.74
N SER A 66 -7.15 11.78 -5.17
CA SER A 66 -7.41 10.35 -4.99
C SER A 66 -8.06 9.73 -6.22
N ALA A 67 -7.82 8.44 -6.42
CA ALA A 67 -8.40 7.69 -7.55
C ALA A 67 -9.78 7.12 -7.22
N VAL A 68 -10.02 6.79 -5.96
CA VAL A 68 -11.29 6.22 -5.48
C VAL A 68 -11.76 6.92 -4.21
N ASN A 69 -13.08 6.88 -3.99
CA ASN A 69 -13.70 7.41 -2.78
C ASN A 69 -13.62 6.41 -1.60
N ARG A 70 -14.18 6.76 -0.44
CA ARG A 70 -14.19 5.93 0.78
C ARG A 70 -14.86 4.55 0.64
N TYR A 71 -15.62 4.32 -0.43
CA TYR A 71 -16.22 3.03 -0.75
C TYR A 71 -15.42 2.25 -1.78
N LEU A 72 -14.22 2.72 -2.12
CA LEU A 72 -13.32 2.18 -3.14
C LEU A 72 -13.89 2.27 -4.57
N GLN A 73 -14.92 3.09 -4.76
CA GLN A 73 -15.51 3.39 -6.06
C GLN A 73 -14.66 4.46 -6.77
N SER A 74 -14.39 4.24 -8.06
CA SER A 74 -13.71 5.24 -8.89
C SER A 74 -14.52 6.55 -8.95
N TRP A 75 -13.83 7.68 -8.88
CA TRP A 75 -14.43 8.98 -9.08
C TRP A 75 -14.89 9.19 -10.52
N ASP A 76 -14.13 8.67 -11.50
CA ASP A 76 -14.39 8.89 -12.92
C ASP A 76 -15.38 7.88 -13.50
N VAL A 77 -15.38 6.63 -13.00
CA VAL A 77 -16.15 5.52 -13.56
C VAL A 77 -16.92 4.81 -12.45
N HIS A 78 -18.18 5.18 -12.25
CA HIS A 78 -18.96 4.79 -11.08
C HIS A 78 -19.28 3.30 -10.95
N ASN A 79 -19.12 2.50 -12.02
CA ASN A 79 -19.27 1.05 -11.98
C ASN A 79 -17.96 0.29 -11.78
N VAL A 80 -16.85 1.01 -11.48
CA VAL A 80 -15.55 0.44 -11.17
C VAL A 80 -15.23 0.63 -9.69
N PHE A 81 -14.82 -0.46 -9.05
CA PHE A 81 -14.38 -0.49 -7.66
C PHE A 81 -12.97 -1.09 -7.58
N SER A 82 -12.03 -0.35 -7.03
CA SER A 82 -10.64 -0.81 -6.85
C SER A 82 -10.45 -1.39 -5.45
N ILE A 83 -10.78 -2.69 -5.30
CA ILE A 83 -10.76 -3.39 -4.02
C ILE A 83 -9.39 -4.04 -3.82
N GLY A 84 -8.68 -3.61 -2.78
CA GLY A 84 -7.35 -4.14 -2.46
C GLY A 84 -6.42 -3.13 -1.79
N ALA A 85 -5.18 -3.53 -1.58
CA ALA A 85 -4.16 -2.65 -0.99
C ALA A 85 -3.78 -1.47 -1.89
N SER A 86 -4.11 -1.51 -3.19
CA SER A 86 -3.95 -0.37 -4.10
C SER A 86 -4.67 0.89 -3.60
N ALA A 87 -5.78 0.72 -2.86
CA ALA A 87 -6.55 1.83 -2.32
C ALA A 87 -5.93 2.48 -1.05
N PHE A 88 -4.90 1.89 -0.47
CA PHE A 88 -4.28 2.47 0.74
C PHE A 88 -3.59 3.79 0.43
N PRO A 89 -3.88 4.86 1.19
CA PRO A 89 -3.22 6.15 0.99
C PRO A 89 -1.76 6.16 1.46
N GLN A 90 -1.39 5.19 2.32
CA GLN A 90 -0.02 5.00 2.81
C GLN A 90 0.21 3.57 3.27
N GLY A 91 1.48 3.16 3.35
CA GLY A 91 1.86 1.88 3.95
C GLY A 91 1.61 1.89 5.46
N LEU A 92 1.04 0.80 5.98
CA LEU A 92 0.64 0.69 7.39
C LEU A 92 1.79 0.25 8.32
N GLY A 93 2.99 0.01 7.78
CA GLY A 93 4.15 -0.47 8.55
C GLY A 93 3.98 -1.90 9.10
N TYR A 94 2.93 -2.61 8.71
CA TYR A 94 2.61 -3.97 9.15
C TYR A 94 1.93 -4.77 8.03
N ASN A 95 1.68 -6.06 8.25
CA ASN A 95 1.05 -6.94 7.27
C ASN A 95 -0.36 -6.45 6.92
N PRO A 96 -0.68 -6.11 5.65
CA PRO A 96 -1.89 -5.37 5.30
C PRO A 96 -3.14 -6.25 5.09
N THR A 97 -3.03 -7.58 5.05
CA THR A 97 -4.09 -8.50 4.60
C THR A 97 -5.39 -8.34 5.39
N GLY A 98 -5.32 -8.18 6.72
CA GLY A 98 -6.51 -7.97 7.56
C GLY A 98 -7.27 -6.69 7.17
N THR A 99 -6.56 -5.60 6.92
CA THR A 99 -7.16 -4.34 6.49
C THR A 99 -7.71 -4.43 5.05
N VAL A 100 -7.01 -5.13 4.15
CA VAL A 100 -7.53 -5.42 2.80
C VAL A 100 -8.86 -6.15 2.87
N ALA A 101 -8.96 -7.20 3.69
CA ALA A 101 -10.21 -7.94 3.88
C ALA A 101 -11.32 -7.05 4.45
N ALA A 102 -11.04 -6.24 5.45
CA ALA A 102 -12.01 -5.31 6.03
C ALA A 102 -12.54 -4.31 4.99
N LEU A 103 -11.67 -3.73 4.17
CA LEU A 103 -12.07 -2.82 3.08
C LEU A 103 -12.87 -3.53 1.99
N ALA A 104 -12.54 -4.79 1.68
CA ALA A 104 -13.31 -5.59 0.72
C ALA A 104 -14.75 -5.81 1.20
N TYR A 105 -14.95 -6.18 2.48
CA TYR A 105 -16.28 -6.30 3.07
C TYR A 105 -17.02 -4.96 3.13
N TRP A 106 -16.32 -3.88 3.47
CA TRP A 106 -16.88 -2.53 3.49
C TRP A 106 -17.41 -2.12 2.11
N SER A 107 -16.60 -2.27 1.08
CA SER A 107 -16.98 -1.95 -0.30
C SER A 107 -18.11 -2.86 -0.80
N ALA A 108 -18.02 -4.18 -0.58
CA ALA A 108 -19.06 -5.13 -0.95
C ALA A 108 -20.43 -4.80 -0.31
N ARG A 109 -20.42 -4.36 0.96
CA ARG A 109 -21.63 -3.89 1.64
C ARG A 109 -22.22 -2.66 0.96
N ALA A 110 -21.40 -1.66 0.64
CA ALA A 110 -21.85 -0.45 -0.05
C ALA A 110 -22.40 -0.77 -1.44
N ILE A 111 -21.75 -1.67 -2.19
CA ILE A 111 -22.26 -2.15 -3.47
C ILE A 111 -23.64 -2.77 -3.30
N ARG A 112 -23.80 -3.72 -2.38
CA ARG A 112 -25.06 -4.45 -2.17
C ARG A 112 -26.19 -3.55 -1.65
N GLU A 113 -25.91 -2.69 -0.69
CA GLU A 113 -26.93 -1.94 0.03
C GLU A 113 -27.30 -0.62 -0.62
N GLN A 114 -26.39 -0.04 -1.40
CA GLN A 114 -26.56 1.27 -2.03
C GLN A 114 -26.47 1.19 -3.54
N TYR A 115 -25.32 0.82 -4.10
CA TYR A 115 -25.07 0.88 -5.55
C TYR A 115 -26.04 0.04 -6.37
N LEU A 116 -26.30 -1.21 -6.00
CA LEU A 116 -27.22 -2.08 -6.76
C LEU A 116 -28.68 -1.62 -6.67
N LYS A 117 -29.05 -0.83 -5.68
CA LYS A 117 -30.41 -0.27 -5.56
C LYS A 117 -30.56 1.01 -6.38
N ASN A 118 -29.51 1.79 -6.50
CA ASN A 118 -29.47 3.04 -7.26
C ASN A 118 -28.08 3.22 -7.86
N PRO A 119 -27.79 2.64 -9.04
CA PRO A 119 -26.47 2.75 -9.67
C PRO A 119 -26.09 4.20 -9.97
N GLY A 120 -24.89 4.59 -9.51
CA GLY A 120 -24.36 5.94 -9.64
C GLY A 120 -23.23 6.21 -8.65
N PRO A 121 -22.81 7.48 -8.48
CA PRO A 121 -21.80 7.83 -7.50
C PRO A 121 -22.31 7.62 -6.07
N LEU A 122 -21.55 6.86 -5.28
CA LEU A 122 -21.84 6.65 -3.85
C LEU A 122 -21.42 7.83 -2.97
N VAL A 123 -20.57 8.69 -3.51
CA VAL A 123 -20.14 9.97 -2.91
C VAL A 123 -20.21 11.03 -3.99
N GLN A 124 -20.81 12.16 -3.68
CA GLN A 124 -20.77 13.34 -4.57
C GLN A 124 -19.41 14.03 -4.41
N ALA A 125 -18.79 14.40 -5.54
CA ALA A 125 -17.55 15.15 -5.61
C ALA A 125 -17.76 16.65 -5.34
#